data_0be374c8f8f5c6be5af5fe7255140bcd
#
_entry.id   0be374c8f8f5c6be5af5fe7255140bcd
#
_cell.length_a   1.000
_cell.length_b   1.000
_cell.length_c   1.000
_cell.angle_alpha   90.00
_cell.angle_beta   90.00
_cell.angle_gamma   90.00
#
_symmetry.space_group_name_H-M   'P 1'
#
loop_
_entity.id
_entity.type
_entity.pdbx_description
1 polymer ?
#
loop_
_entity_poly.entity_id
_entity_poly.type
_entity_poly.pdbx_seq_one_letter_code
_entity_poly.pdbx_strand_id
1 'polypeptide(L)'
;TTDAYTNSKTNMSQLFGRSTIVDGKKTITGDSLFHNDKLKQNEGFGNVIYTDTENKNELRCDHLFYNETTGYGYATKRALMLDYSQKDTLYVQTDSVYRKVHAFNHVRAYRDDVQAVCDSLVFSSQDSCMTMYRDPIVWNFGRQLLGEVIHVYMNDSTVRKAEIVGQALSVEKCDEKNHFNQISSKRMDAFF
;
A
#
# COMPACT_ATOMS: atom_id res chain seq x y z
N THR A 1 -6.93 -2.09 27.51
CA THR A 1 -7.51 -0.75 27.69
C THR A 1 -7.31 -0.30 29.13
N THR A 2 -6.91 0.93 29.36
CA THR A 2 -6.80 1.54 30.71
C THR A 2 -8.13 2.16 31.13
N ASP A 3 -8.80 2.84 30.18
CA ASP A 3 -10.08 3.49 30.39
C ASP A 3 -10.97 3.28 29.17
N ALA A 4 -12.26 3.04 29.40
CA ALA A 4 -13.27 2.89 28.36
C ALA A 4 -14.45 3.83 28.65
N TYR A 5 -14.84 4.57 27.65
CA TYR A 5 -15.96 5.50 27.69
C TYR A 5 -16.99 5.11 26.63
N THR A 6 -18.24 4.95 27.02
CA THR A 6 -19.33 4.71 26.08
C THR A 6 -20.46 5.69 26.33
N ASN A 7 -20.93 6.36 25.28
CA ASN A 7 -22.04 7.29 25.33
C ASN A 7 -23.19 6.74 24.46
N SER A 8 -24.23 6.23 25.11
CA SER A 8 -25.40 5.65 24.45
C SER A 8 -26.25 6.65 23.66
N LYS A 9 -26.18 7.96 23.96
CA LYS A 9 -26.89 9.00 23.19
C LYS A 9 -26.23 9.31 21.86
N THR A 10 -24.91 9.25 21.80
CA THR A 10 -24.13 9.54 20.60
C THR A 10 -23.68 8.25 19.88
N ASN A 11 -23.89 7.08 20.48
CA ASN A 11 -23.37 5.78 20.02
C ASN A 11 -21.83 5.79 19.80
N MET A 12 -21.13 6.56 20.62
CA MET A 12 -19.67 6.65 20.57
C MET A 12 -19.05 5.86 21.72
N SER A 13 -18.05 5.08 21.37
CA SER A 13 -17.16 4.39 22.30
C SER A 13 -15.74 4.92 22.12
N GLN A 14 -15.06 5.15 23.26
CA GLN A 14 -13.67 5.61 23.30
C GLN A 14 -12.89 4.68 24.20
N LEU A 15 -11.77 4.18 23.71
CA LEU A 15 -10.88 3.30 24.45
C LEU A 15 -9.51 3.97 24.55
N PHE A 16 -9.01 4.11 25.76
CA PHE A 16 -7.70 4.67 26.04
C PHE A 16 -6.75 3.61 26.60
N GLY A 17 -5.47 3.77 26.31
CA GLY A 17 -4.47 2.73 26.49
C GLY A 17 -4.55 1.67 25.39
N ARG A 18 -3.51 0.86 25.24
CA ARG A 18 -3.41 -0.14 24.19
C ARG A 18 -4.64 -1.03 24.15
N SER A 19 -5.46 -0.89 23.15
CA SER A 19 -6.76 -1.54 23.03
C SER A 19 -6.94 -2.14 21.65
N THR A 20 -7.85 -3.11 21.55
CA THR A 20 -8.20 -3.76 20.27
C THR A 20 -9.72 -3.82 20.12
N ILE A 21 -10.21 -3.41 18.96
CA ILE A 21 -11.58 -3.62 18.50
C ILE A 21 -11.55 -4.78 17.51
N VAL A 22 -12.44 -5.74 17.68
CA VAL A 22 -12.57 -6.93 16.81
C VAL A 22 -13.94 -6.90 16.15
N ASP A 23 -13.95 -6.97 14.82
CA ASP A 23 -15.14 -7.12 14.01
C ASP A 23 -14.95 -8.28 13.01
N GLY A 24 -15.48 -9.43 13.38
CA GLY A 24 -15.30 -10.66 12.60
C GLY A 24 -13.84 -11.01 12.39
N LYS A 25 -13.37 -10.91 11.14
CA LYS A 25 -11.99 -11.21 10.74
C LYS A 25 -11.09 -9.98 10.68
N LYS A 26 -11.64 -8.81 11.05
CA LYS A 26 -10.92 -7.54 11.07
C LYS A 26 -10.63 -7.11 12.48
N THR A 27 -9.46 -6.57 12.70
CA THR A 27 -9.06 -6.02 14.00
C THR A 27 -8.40 -4.66 13.83
N ILE A 28 -8.66 -3.77 14.78
CA ILE A 28 -7.95 -2.50 14.90
C ILE A 28 -7.36 -2.43 16.31
N THR A 29 -6.06 -2.29 16.40
CA THR A 29 -5.34 -2.10 17.66
C THR A 29 -4.66 -0.75 17.65
N GLY A 30 -4.73 0.01 18.74
CA GLY A 30 -4.11 1.34 18.85
C GLY A 30 -3.96 1.77 20.31
N ASP A 31 -3.24 2.86 20.53
CA ASP A 31 -3.06 3.45 21.87
C ASP A 31 -4.32 4.22 22.31
N SER A 32 -5.10 4.72 21.35
CA SER A 32 -6.46 5.23 21.56
C SER A 32 -7.34 4.87 20.39
N LEU A 33 -8.53 4.35 20.65
CA LEU A 33 -9.50 3.95 19.63
C LEU A 33 -10.84 4.65 19.87
N PHE A 34 -11.46 5.10 18.78
CA PHE A 34 -12.77 5.71 18.74
C PHE A 34 -13.65 4.93 17.78
N HIS A 35 -14.84 4.58 18.22
CA HIS A 35 -15.84 3.90 17.41
C HIS A 35 -17.17 4.63 17.49
N ASN A 36 -17.80 4.85 16.34
CA ASN A 36 -19.17 5.38 16.25
C ASN A 36 -20.04 4.37 15.54
N ASP A 37 -20.86 3.65 16.28
CA ASP A 37 -21.71 2.59 15.75
C ASP A 37 -22.79 3.10 14.79
N LYS A 38 -23.33 4.30 15.05
CA LYS A 38 -24.35 4.90 14.17
C LYS A 38 -23.80 5.35 12.83
N LEU A 39 -22.60 5.91 12.81
CA LEU A 39 -21.93 6.40 11.60
C LEU A 39 -21.04 5.32 10.97
N LYS A 40 -20.88 4.19 11.62
CA LYS A 40 -19.97 3.10 11.21
C LYS A 40 -18.55 3.61 10.95
N GLN A 41 -18.06 4.42 11.88
CA GLN A 41 -16.74 5.04 11.79
C GLN A 41 -15.83 4.51 12.89
N ASN A 42 -14.62 4.20 12.49
CA ASN A 42 -13.53 3.79 13.36
C ASN A 42 -12.36 4.75 13.18
N GLU A 43 -11.74 5.15 14.28
CA GLU A 43 -10.56 5.99 14.26
C GLU A 43 -9.57 5.50 15.31
N GLY A 44 -8.30 5.42 14.94
CA GLY A 44 -7.24 4.94 15.82
C GLY A 44 -6.04 5.87 15.80
N PHE A 45 -5.43 6.07 16.96
CA PHE A 45 -4.27 6.90 17.16
C PHE A 45 -3.18 6.15 17.94
N GLY A 46 -1.93 6.41 17.55
CA GLY A 46 -0.72 5.87 18.15
C GLY A 46 -0.52 4.38 17.90
N ASN A 47 0.53 4.05 17.17
CA ASN A 47 0.92 2.66 16.86
C ASN A 47 -0.27 1.81 16.39
N VAL A 48 -1.06 2.33 15.46
CA VAL A 48 -2.26 1.65 14.97
C VAL A 48 -1.86 0.48 14.08
N ILE A 49 -2.50 -0.67 14.32
CA ILE A 49 -2.39 -1.87 13.49
C ILE A 49 -3.81 -2.28 13.11
N TYR A 50 -4.12 -2.24 11.83
CA TYR A 50 -5.31 -2.82 11.24
C TYR A 50 -4.95 -4.14 10.58
N THR A 51 -5.66 -5.21 10.88
CA THR A 51 -5.46 -6.52 10.28
C THR A 51 -6.77 -7.04 9.69
N ASP A 52 -6.72 -7.51 8.46
CA ASP A 52 -7.81 -8.22 7.80
C ASP A 52 -7.32 -9.64 7.45
N THR A 53 -7.73 -10.61 8.26
CA THR A 53 -7.30 -12.00 8.09
C THR A 53 -7.98 -12.70 6.91
N GLU A 54 -9.12 -12.18 6.44
CA GLU A 54 -9.80 -12.70 5.25
C GLU A 54 -9.06 -12.34 3.96
N ASN A 55 -8.69 -11.06 3.84
CA ASN A 55 -7.96 -10.56 2.69
C ASN A 55 -6.42 -10.70 2.86
N LYS A 56 -5.97 -11.24 3.98
CA LYS A 56 -4.55 -11.46 4.31
C LYS A 56 -3.72 -10.19 4.13
N ASN A 57 -4.15 -9.11 4.73
CA ASN A 57 -3.42 -7.84 4.73
C ASN A 57 -3.38 -7.19 6.11
N GLU A 58 -2.40 -6.32 6.27
CA GLU A 58 -2.18 -5.55 7.48
C GLU A 58 -1.77 -4.13 7.10
N LEU A 59 -2.22 -3.15 7.88
CA LEU A 59 -1.83 -1.76 7.74
C LEU A 59 -1.35 -1.24 9.08
N ARG A 60 -0.14 -0.72 9.15
CA ARG A 60 0.46 -0.07 10.32
C ARG A 60 0.60 1.41 10.06
N CYS A 61 0.24 2.25 11.05
CA CYS A 61 0.35 3.71 10.94
C CYS A 61 0.23 4.36 12.33
N ASP A 62 0.39 5.68 12.41
CA ASP A 62 0.15 6.39 13.66
C ASP A 62 -1.29 6.93 13.76
N HIS A 63 -1.99 7.11 12.64
CA HIS A 63 -3.38 7.54 12.61
C HIS A 63 -4.13 6.84 11.49
N LEU A 64 -5.22 6.19 11.84
CA LEU A 64 -6.15 5.50 10.93
C LEU A 64 -7.56 6.05 11.11
N PHE A 65 -8.23 6.37 10.02
CA PHE A 65 -9.68 6.59 9.97
C PHE A 65 -10.29 5.63 8.94
N TYR A 66 -11.42 5.05 9.28
CA TYR A 66 -12.15 4.16 8.37
C TYR A 66 -13.67 4.27 8.59
N ASN A 67 -14.41 4.44 7.50
CA ASN A 67 -15.87 4.40 7.48
C ASN A 67 -16.34 3.14 6.75
N GLU A 68 -16.97 2.23 7.46
CA GLU A 68 -17.41 0.92 6.95
C GLU A 68 -18.50 1.04 5.87
N THR A 69 -19.40 2.02 6.01
CA THR A 69 -20.54 2.21 5.08
C THR A 69 -20.06 2.69 3.71
N THR A 70 -19.12 3.63 3.68
CA THR A 70 -18.63 4.22 2.44
C THR A 70 -17.39 3.52 1.87
N GLY A 71 -16.74 2.70 2.69
CA GLY A 71 -15.41 2.13 2.41
C GLY A 71 -14.31 3.19 2.31
N TYR A 72 -14.59 4.43 2.74
CA TYR A 72 -13.60 5.50 2.76
C TYR A 72 -12.71 5.36 3.99
N GLY A 73 -11.42 5.47 3.80
CA GLY A 73 -10.47 5.47 4.89
C GLY A 73 -9.16 6.13 4.48
N TYR A 74 -8.38 6.50 5.47
CA TYR A 74 -7.01 6.97 5.30
C TYR A 74 -6.15 6.51 6.45
N ALA A 75 -4.88 6.30 6.16
CA ALA A 75 -3.82 6.06 7.13
C ALA A 75 -2.70 7.06 6.90
N THR A 76 -2.19 7.68 7.94
CA THR A 76 -1.16 8.70 7.85
C THR A 76 -0.06 8.49 8.88
N LYS A 77 1.06 9.17 8.65
CA LYS A 77 2.26 9.11 9.47
C LYS A 77 2.89 7.71 9.46
N ARG A 78 3.81 7.51 8.51
CA ARG A 78 4.57 6.26 8.35
C ARG A 78 3.68 5.05 8.06
N ALA A 79 2.73 5.21 7.13
CA ALA A 79 1.88 4.10 6.74
C ALA A 79 2.69 2.98 6.07
N LEU A 80 2.55 1.77 6.58
CA LEU A 80 3.13 0.55 6.04
C LEU A 80 2.02 -0.47 5.80
N MET A 81 1.77 -0.78 4.54
CA MET A 81 0.84 -1.82 4.13
C MET A 81 1.62 -3.11 3.85
N LEU A 82 1.10 -4.22 4.34
CA LEU A 82 1.58 -5.57 4.08
C LEU A 82 0.46 -6.35 3.41
N ASP A 83 0.76 -6.98 2.29
CA ASP A 83 -0.12 -7.95 1.63
C ASP A 83 0.60 -9.30 1.58
N TYR A 84 0.07 -10.26 2.33
CA TYR A 84 0.57 -11.64 2.42
C TYR A 84 -0.43 -12.65 1.83
N SER A 85 -1.27 -12.19 0.91
CA SER A 85 -2.21 -13.04 0.16
C SER A 85 -1.49 -14.03 -0.74
N GLN A 86 -0.26 -13.70 -1.15
CA GLN A 86 0.60 -14.50 -2.02
C GLN A 86 1.72 -15.19 -1.23
N LYS A 87 2.55 -15.97 -1.93
CA LYS A 87 3.71 -16.66 -1.34
C LYS A 87 4.69 -15.68 -0.70
N ASP A 88 4.98 -14.60 -1.40
CA ASP A 88 5.91 -13.56 -0.96
C ASP A 88 5.14 -12.31 -0.57
N THR A 89 5.48 -11.74 0.58
CA THR A 89 4.77 -10.56 1.10
C THR A 89 5.15 -9.30 0.32
N LEU A 90 4.14 -8.57 -0.13
CA LEU A 90 4.34 -7.22 -0.67
C LEU A 90 4.29 -6.20 0.47
N TYR A 91 5.32 -5.41 0.59
CA TYR A 91 5.43 -4.28 1.51
C TYR A 91 5.29 -2.97 0.74
N VAL A 92 4.41 -2.07 1.18
CA VAL A 92 4.29 -0.72 0.62
C VAL A 92 4.39 0.29 1.75
N GLN A 93 5.49 1.04 1.79
CA GLN A 93 5.72 2.12 2.74
C GLN A 93 5.45 3.47 2.06
N THR A 94 4.80 4.38 2.80
CA THR A 94 4.44 5.72 2.32
C THR A 94 4.14 6.65 3.49
N ASP A 95 4.06 7.94 3.24
CA ASP A 95 3.61 8.90 4.26
C ASP A 95 2.11 8.80 4.52
N SER A 96 1.30 8.49 3.51
CA SER A 96 -0.15 8.33 3.65
C SER A 96 -0.77 7.42 2.60
N VAL A 97 -1.82 6.70 3.01
CA VAL A 97 -2.65 5.85 2.16
C VAL A 97 -4.09 6.33 2.25
N TYR A 98 -4.75 6.45 1.11
CA TYR A 98 -6.17 6.81 1.01
C TYR A 98 -6.92 5.78 0.18
N ARG A 99 -8.15 5.43 0.59
CA ARG A 99 -9.00 4.44 -0.07
C ARG A 99 -8.25 3.15 -0.44
N LYS A 100 -8.80 2.36 -1.34
CA LYS A 100 -8.29 1.01 -1.66
C LYS A 100 -6.81 0.90 -2.10
N VAL A 101 -5.93 1.74 -1.96
CA VAL A 101 -4.49 1.81 -2.25
C VAL A 101 -4.17 3.00 -3.18
N HIS A 102 -4.36 4.18 -2.63
CA HIS A 102 -3.70 5.36 -3.17
C HIS A 102 -2.65 5.77 -2.15
N ALA A 103 -1.40 5.48 -2.43
CA ALA A 103 -0.25 5.83 -1.61
C ALA A 103 0.37 7.14 -2.12
N PHE A 104 0.70 8.05 -1.22
CA PHE A 104 1.25 9.37 -1.55
C PHE A 104 2.47 9.69 -0.71
N ASN A 105 3.41 10.33 -1.36
CA ASN A 105 4.71 10.80 -0.88
C ASN A 105 5.66 9.68 -0.45
N HIS A 106 6.82 9.68 -1.07
CA HIS A 106 7.94 8.78 -0.74
C HIS A 106 7.55 7.29 -0.73
N VAL A 107 6.74 6.87 -1.72
CA VAL A 107 6.29 5.48 -1.82
C VAL A 107 7.46 4.56 -2.12
N ARG A 108 7.58 3.51 -1.34
CA ARG A 108 8.53 2.41 -1.53
C ARG A 108 7.76 1.10 -1.48
N ALA A 109 7.85 0.32 -2.54
CA ALA A 109 7.28 -1.02 -2.62
C ALA A 109 8.40 -2.04 -2.70
N TYR A 110 8.25 -3.12 -1.98
CA TYR A 110 9.22 -4.20 -1.92
C TYR A 110 8.49 -5.55 -1.93
N ARG A 111 8.96 -6.42 -2.79
CA ARG A 111 8.73 -7.85 -2.80
C ARG A 111 10.03 -8.51 -3.29
N ASP A 112 10.25 -9.79 -3.05
CA ASP A 112 11.53 -10.45 -3.35
C ASP A 112 11.95 -10.34 -4.82
N ASP A 113 10.98 -10.36 -5.74
CA ASP A 113 11.21 -10.30 -7.19
C ASP A 113 11.16 -8.88 -7.78
N VAL A 114 10.58 -7.91 -7.07
CA VAL A 114 10.39 -6.55 -7.55
C VAL A 114 10.51 -5.51 -6.44
N GLN A 115 11.19 -4.43 -6.76
CA GLN A 115 11.29 -3.25 -5.89
C GLN A 115 10.88 -2.02 -6.69
N ALA A 116 10.25 -1.06 -6.04
CA ALA A 116 9.86 0.18 -6.70
C ALA A 116 9.93 1.37 -5.75
N VAL A 117 10.23 2.53 -6.31
CA VAL A 117 10.10 3.82 -5.64
C VAL A 117 9.35 4.79 -6.56
N CYS A 118 8.53 5.65 -5.98
CA CYS A 118 7.85 6.73 -6.69
C CYS A 118 7.33 7.77 -5.69
N ASP A 119 6.82 8.89 -6.19
CA ASP A 119 6.11 9.83 -5.32
C ASP A 119 4.70 9.34 -4.97
N SER A 120 3.98 8.83 -5.96
CA SER A 120 2.59 8.41 -5.79
C SER A 120 2.32 7.09 -6.52
N LEU A 121 1.50 6.24 -5.89
CA LEU A 121 1.12 4.93 -6.40
C LEU A 121 -0.38 4.73 -6.27
N VAL A 122 -1.00 4.22 -7.33
CA VAL A 122 -2.41 3.82 -7.36
C VAL A 122 -2.51 2.37 -7.78
N PHE A 123 -3.20 1.55 -7.00
CA PHE A 123 -3.51 0.17 -7.38
C PHE A 123 -4.99 0.04 -7.74
N SER A 124 -5.27 -0.50 -8.92
CA SER A 124 -6.60 -0.89 -9.37
C SER A 124 -6.75 -2.40 -9.31
N SER A 125 -7.59 -2.87 -8.41
CA SER A 125 -7.90 -4.30 -8.34
C SER A 125 -8.75 -4.80 -9.51
N GLN A 126 -9.47 -3.90 -10.17
CA GLN A 126 -10.30 -4.24 -11.34
C GLN A 126 -9.43 -4.63 -12.54
N ASP A 127 -8.32 -3.94 -12.72
CA ASP A 127 -7.41 -4.15 -13.85
C ASP A 127 -6.15 -4.92 -13.44
N SER A 128 -6.02 -5.26 -12.16
CA SER A 128 -4.79 -5.81 -11.57
C SER A 128 -3.56 -4.99 -11.98
N CYS A 129 -3.71 -3.67 -11.95
CA CYS A 129 -2.71 -2.72 -12.43
C CYS A 129 -2.25 -1.80 -11.29
N MET A 130 -0.96 -1.69 -11.11
CA MET A 130 -0.30 -0.72 -10.26
C MET A 130 0.27 0.40 -11.13
N THR A 131 -0.18 1.63 -10.91
CA THR A 131 0.31 2.81 -11.62
C THR A 131 1.13 3.68 -10.68
N MET A 132 2.34 3.98 -11.08
CA MET A 132 3.30 4.80 -10.35
C MET A 132 3.55 6.10 -11.11
N TYR A 133 3.58 7.21 -10.37
CA TYR A 133 3.72 8.56 -10.91
C TYR A 133 4.91 9.30 -10.29
N ARG A 134 5.42 10.28 -11.04
CA ARG A 134 6.52 11.18 -10.66
C ARG A 134 7.81 10.44 -10.38
N ASP A 135 8.56 10.28 -11.45
CA ASP A 135 9.89 9.66 -11.48
C ASP A 135 9.93 8.25 -10.86
N PRO A 136 9.00 7.35 -11.25
CA PRO A 136 9.03 5.98 -10.78
C PRO A 136 10.27 5.26 -11.27
N ILE A 137 10.85 4.44 -10.38
CA ILE A 137 11.92 3.50 -10.69
C ILE A 137 11.48 2.13 -10.22
N VAL A 138 11.58 1.15 -11.11
CA VAL A 138 11.28 -0.27 -10.82
C VAL A 138 12.52 -1.11 -11.07
N TRP A 139 12.87 -1.96 -10.12
CA TRP A 139 13.93 -2.97 -10.25
C TRP A 139 13.32 -4.35 -10.25
N ASN A 140 13.75 -5.19 -11.18
CA ASN A 140 13.37 -6.59 -11.29
C ASN A 140 14.54 -7.41 -11.86
N PHE A 141 15.06 -8.37 -11.10
CA PHE A 141 16.10 -9.32 -11.50
C PHE A 141 17.27 -8.73 -12.31
N GLY A 142 17.84 -7.59 -11.87
CA GLY A 142 18.97 -6.95 -12.56
C GLY A 142 18.58 -6.00 -13.69
N ARG A 143 17.29 -5.83 -13.94
CA ARG A 143 16.75 -4.80 -14.84
C ARG A 143 16.21 -3.64 -14.02
N GLN A 144 16.49 -2.43 -14.48
CA GLN A 144 15.96 -1.18 -13.96
C GLN A 144 15.13 -0.48 -15.03
N LEU A 145 13.92 -0.07 -14.66
CA LEU A 145 12.99 0.65 -15.52
C LEU A 145 12.70 2.04 -14.92
N LEU A 146 12.73 3.07 -15.75
CA LEU A 146 12.52 4.46 -15.38
C LEU A 146 11.59 5.12 -16.41
N GLY A 147 10.77 6.07 -15.97
CA GLY A 147 9.91 6.87 -16.82
C GLY A 147 9.15 7.94 -16.04
N GLU A 148 8.27 8.69 -16.67
CA GLU A 148 7.38 9.65 -15.98
C GLU A 148 6.21 8.94 -15.29
N VAL A 149 5.72 7.87 -15.93
CA VAL A 149 4.67 6.98 -15.40
C VAL A 149 5.02 5.54 -15.74
N ILE A 150 4.85 4.64 -14.78
CA ILE A 150 5.00 3.20 -15.00
C ILE A 150 3.70 2.50 -14.58
N HIS A 151 3.12 1.72 -15.52
CA HIS A 151 2.00 0.82 -15.24
C HIS A 151 2.54 -0.60 -15.14
N VAL A 152 2.32 -1.26 -14.02
CA VAL A 152 2.70 -2.67 -13.79
C VAL A 152 1.43 -3.51 -13.76
N TYR A 153 1.28 -4.39 -14.73
CA TYR A 153 0.16 -5.31 -14.84
C TYR A 153 0.54 -6.67 -14.25
N MET A 154 -0.30 -7.15 -13.36
CA MET A 154 -0.08 -8.40 -12.64
C MET A 154 -1.12 -9.46 -13.03
N ASN A 155 -0.71 -10.72 -12.98
CA ASN A 155 -1.60 -11.88 -12.97
C ASN A 155 -1.41 -12.60 -11.66
N ASP A 156 -2.49 -12.83 -10.92
CA ASP A 156 -2.54 -13.52 -9.63
C ASP A 156 -1.39 -13.16 -8.67
N SER A 157 -0.16 -13.46 -9.00
CA SER A 157 1.01 -13.25 -8.14
C SER A 157 2.28 -12.83 -8.87
N THR A 158 2.25 -12.66 -10.19
CA THR A 158 3.46 -12.33 -10.98
C THR A 158 3.26 -11.07 -11.80
N VAL A 159 4.34 -10.33 -12.00
CA VAL A 159 4.35 -9.23 -12.97
C VAL A 159 4.33 -9.85 -14.37
N ARG A 160 3.35 -9.47 -15.17
CA ARG A 160 3.20 -9.90 -16.55
C ARG A 160 3.80 -8.93 -17.54
N LYS A 161 3.57 -7.64 -17.32
CA LYS A 161 3.95 -6.55 -18.20
C LYS A 161 4.20 -5.29 -17.40
N ALA A 162 5.20 -4.53 -17.76
CA ALA A 162 5.32 -3.13 -17.37
C ALA A 162 5.27 -2.25 -18.61
N GLU A 163 4.46 -1.19 -18.56
CA GLU A 163 4.38 -0.16 -19.58
C GLU A 163 4.97 1.12 -19.02
N ILE A 164 6.03 1.60 -19.65
CA ILE A 164 6.76 2.78 -19.24
C ILE A 164 6.43 3.90 -20.20
N VAL A 165 5.92 5.02 -19.70
CA VAL A 165 5.46 6.16 -20.49
C VAL A 165 6.26 7.40 -20.08
N GLY A 166 6.68 8.19 -21.08
CA GLY A 166 7.46 9.41 -20.92
C GLY A 166 8.92 9.12 -20.57
N GLN A 167 9.82 9.49 -21.47
CA GLN A 167 11.29 9.32 -21.30
C GLN A 167 11.68 7.91 -20.78
N ALA A 168 11.04 6.88 -21.34
CA ALA A 168 11.23 5.51 -20.93
C ALA A 168 12.67 5.07 -21.09
N LEU A 169 13.26 4.53 -20.01
CA LEU A 169 14.62 4.00 -19.99
C LEU A 169 14.60 2.62 -19.32
N SER A 170 15.24 1.65 -19.98
CA SER A 170 15.54 0.33 -19.43
C SER A 170 17.04 0.14 -19.38
N VAL A 171 17.54 -0.26 -18.23
CA VAL A 171 18.94 -0.65 -18.03
C VAL A 171 18.94 -2.08 -17.53
N GLU A 172 19.65 -2.97 -18.22
CA GLU A 172 19.72 -4.40 -17.89
C GLU A 172 21.17 -4.85 -17.79
N LYS A 173 21.49 -5.57 -16.73
CA LYS A 173 22.83 -6.16 -16.58
C LYS A 173 22.94 -7.38 -17.47
N CYS A 174 23.93 -7.40 -18.37
CA CYS A 174 24.12 -8.45 -19.38
C CYS A 174 25.01 -9.59 -18.90
N ASP A 175 26.00 -9.30 -18.04
CA ASP A 175 26.97 -10.29 -17.60
C ASP A 175 27.60 -9.94 -16.23
N GLU A 176 28.46 -10.85 -15.73
CA GLU A 176 29.20 -10.65 -14.47
C GLU A 176 30.28 -9.55 -14.56
N LYS A 177 30.67 -9.13 -15.77
CA LYS A 177 31.71 -8.10 -15.99
C LYS A 177 31.16 -6.66 -15.93
N ASN A 178 29.97 -6.47 -15.38
CA ASN A 178 29.29 -5.17 -15.29
C ASN A 178 29.04 -4.50 -16.65
N HIS A 179 28.77 -5.27 -17.68
CA HIS A 179 28.22 -4.73 -18.91
C HIS A 179 26.71 -4.53 -18.77
N PHE A 180 26.24 -3.41 -19.27
CA PHE A 180 24.83 -3.05 -19.22
C PHE A 180 24.31 -2.78 -20.63
N ASN A 181 23.13 -3.31 -20.92
CA ASN A 181 22.33 -2.93 -22.08
C ASN A 181 21.40 -1.78 -21.68
N GLN A 182 21.34 -0.75 -22.49
CA GLN A 182 20.52 0.41 -22.23
C GLN A 182 19.63 0.71 -23.44
N ILE A 183 18.35 0.83 -23.22
CA ILE A 183 17.35 1.14 -24.24
C ILE A 183 16.57 2.35 -23.76
N SER A 184 16.39 3.35 -24.63
CA SER A 184 15.55 4.53 -24.35
C SER A 184 14.55 4.77 -25.45
N SER A 185 13.35 5.21 -25.09
CA SER A 185 12.29 5.59 -26.03
C SER A 185 11.24 6.51 -25.37
N LYS A 186 10.29 6.99 -26.15
CA LYS A 186 9.14 7.75 -25.57
C LYS A 186 8.19 6.85 -24.79
N ARG A 187 8.08 5.58 -25.15
CA ARG A 187 7.25 4.57 -24.51
C ARG A 187 7.90 3.20 -24.72
N MET A 188 7.78 2.36 -23.72
CA MET A 188 8.35 1.01 -23.73
C MET A 188 7.39 0.03 -23.05
N ASP A 189 7.27 -1.16 -23.63
CA ASP A 189 6.61 -2.31 -23.03
C ASP A 189 7.68 -3.34 -22.65
N ALA A 190 7.74 -3.72 -21.37
CA ALA A 190 8.58 -4.81 -20.88
C ALA A 190 7.69 -5.97 -20.48
N PHE A 191 8.00 -7.17 -20.95
CA PHE A 191 7.30 -8.41 -20.64
C PHE A 191 8.19 -9.28 -19.75
N PHE A 192 7.54 -10.03 -18.80
CA PHE A 192 8.21 -10.84 -17.79
C PHE A 192 7.70 -12.28 -17.82
#